data_c6ebc25b13e91f2f995b41d37e69d815
#
_entry.id   c6ebc25b13e91f2f995b41d37e69d815
#
_cell.length_a   1.000
_cell.length_b   1.000
_cell.length_c   1.000
_cell.angle_alpha   90.00
_cell.angle_beta   90.00
_cell.angle_gamma   90.00
#
_symmetry.space_group_name_H-M   'P 1'
#
loop_
_entity.id
_entity.type
_entity.pdbx_description
1 polymer ?
#
loop_
_entity_poly.entity_id
_entity_poly.type
_entity_poly.pdbx_seq_one_letter_code
_entity_poly.pdbx_strand_id
1 'polypeptide(L)'
;PVPVAVNQLELTAELVERGPLRMTPAGVPVVDGVLMHTSEQPEAGSVRKVSARVACVAIGPMAEQLNRLSLGQPARFSGFLTTPVRRGAGVSSSTRLVFHLQGFMPIARDNPF
;
A
#
# COMPACT_ATOMS: atom_id res chain seq x y z
N PRO A 1 21.71 -8.84 20.20
CA PRO A 1 20.56 -9.00 19.31
C PRO A 1 19.93 -7.65 19.03
N VAL A 2 19.62 -7.43 17.76
CA VAL A 2 18.97 -6.21 17.35
C VAL A 2 17.49 -6.30 17.77
N PRO A 3 16.99 -5.32 18.51
CA PRO A 3 15.57 -5.35 18.85
C PRO A 3 14.72 -5.30 17.58
N VAL A 4 13.66 -6.10 17.57
CA VAL A 4 12.73 -6.11 16.47
C VAL A 4 11.74 -4.96 16.65
N ALA A 5 11.82 -4.00 15.76
CA ALA A 5 10.88 -2.89 15.78
C ALA A 5 9.64 -3.25 14.97
N VAL A 6 8.47 -2.88 15.47
CA VAL A 6 7.22 -3.11 14.76
C VAL A 6 7.05 -2.04 13.71
N ASN A 7 6.83 -2.47 12.48
CA ASN A 7 6.43 -1.61 11.38
C ASN A 7 5.52 -2.45 10.48
N GLN A 8 4.23 -2.39 10.77
CA GLN A 8 3.27 -3.26 10.12
C GLN A 8 1.99 -2.49 9.91
N LEU A 9 1.51 -2.49 8.67
CA LEU A 9 0.22 -1.89 8.31
C LEU A 9 -0.64 -2.96 7.67
N GLU A 10 -1.88 -3.00 8.09
CA GLU A 10 -2.89 -3.82 7.46
C GLU A 10 -4.04 -2.91 7.11
N LEU A 11 -4.42 -2.88 5.83
CA LEU A 11 -5.38 -1.89 5.34
C LEU A 11 -6.31 -2.54 4.33
N THR A 12 -7.60 -2.41 4.56
CA THR A 12 -8.60 -2.79 3.57
C THR A 12 -8.76 -1.63 2.59
N ALA A 13 -8.57 -1.90 1.31
CA ALA A 13 -8.56 -0.83 0.32
C ALA A 13 -8.81 -1.38 -1.07
N GLU A 14 -8.92 -0.48 -2.04
CA GLU A 14 -9.02 -0.83 -3.45
C GLU A 14 -7.84 -0.23 -4.19
N LEU A 15 -7.27 -1.00 -5.10
CA LEU A 15 -6.22 -0.47 -5.98
C LEU A 15 -6.90 0.38 -7.04
N VAL A 16 -6.67 1.70 -7.01
CA VAL A 16 -7.34 2.61 -7.94
C VAL A 16 -6.43 3.10 -9.06
N GLU A 17 -5.12 3.03 -8.85
CA GLU A 17 -4.15 3.36 -9.90
C GLU A 17 -3.02 2.34 -9.83
N ARG A 18 -2.51 1.99 -10.99
CA ARG A 18 -1.39 1.06 -11.08
C ARG A 18 -0.49 1.49 -12.23
N GLY A 19 0.80 1.66 -11.91
CA GLY A 19 1.80 1.93 -12.93
C GLY A 19 2.19 0.67 -13.68
N PRO A 20 2.98 0.82 -14.74
CA PRO A 20 3.44 -0.35 -15.50
C PRO A 20 4.43 -1.16 -14.69
N LEU A 21 4.43 -2.46 -14.93
CA LEU A 21 5.45 -3.34 -14.36
C LEU A 21 6.80 -2.95 -14.98
N ARG A 22 7.79 -2.70 -14.13
CA ARG A 22 9.13 -2.37 -14.57
C ARG A 22 10.14 -3.27 -13.87
N MET A 23 11.33 -3.34 -14.44
CA MET A 23 12.39 -4.16 -13.86
C MET A 23 13.50 -3.26 -13.32
N THR A 24 14.05 -3.62 -12.17
CA THR A 24 15.25 -2.97 -11.67
C THR A 24 16.45 -3.44 -12.50
N PRO A 25 17.61 -2.77 -12.41
CA PRO A 25 18.81 -3.25 -13.10
C PRO A 25 19.20 -4.69 -12.72
N ALA A 26 18.80 -5.14 -11.52
CA ALA A 26 19.05 -6.51 -11.08
C ALA A 26 17.99 -7.50 -11.59
N GLY A 27 17.03 -7.04 -12.37
CA GLY A 27 16.00 -7.90 -12.94
C GLY A 27 14.85 -8.20 -11.98
N VAL A 28 14.65 -7.38 -10.97
CA VAL A 28 13.56 -7.56 -10.01
C VAL A 28 12.34 -6.76 -10.47
N PRO A 29 11.16 -7.37 -10.57
CA PRO A 29 9.97 -6.63 -10.98
C PRO A 29 9.47 -5.69 -9.89
N VAL A 30 8.96 -4.54 -10.31
CA VAL A 30 8.43 -3.52 -9.41
C VAL A 30 7.16 -2.93 -10.02
N VAL A 31 6.13 -2.77 -9.20
CA VAL A 31 4.88 -2.11 -9.60
C VAL A 31 4.52 -1.09 -8.52
N ASP A 32 4.26 0.14 -8.96
CA ASP A 32 3.75 1.19 -8.08
C ASP A 32 2.25 1.31 -8.25
N GLY A 33 1.58 1.77 -7.21
CA GLY A 33 0.15 1.98 -7.31
C GLY A 33 -0.37 2.95 -6.26
N VAL A 34 -1.67 3.16 -6.28
CA VAL A 34 -2.36 3.97 -5.28
C VAL A 34 -3.54 3.16 -4.78
N LEU A 35 -3.63 3.07 -3.46
CA LEU A 35 -4.75 2.42 -2.78
C LEU A 35 -5.70 3.50 -2.26
N MET A 36 -7.00 3.22 -2.36
CA MET A 36 -8.02 4.07 -1.75
C MET A 36 -8.69 3.30 -0.63
N HIS A 37 -8.62 3.85 0.56
CA HIS A 37 -9.23 3.28 1.75
C HIS A 37 -10.38 4.15 2.22
N THR A 38 -11.49 3.52 2.60
CA THR A 38 -12.59 4.22 3.26
C THR A 38 -13.06 3.36 4.42
N SER A 39 -13.36 4.00 5.54
CA SER A 39 -13.89 3.31 6.71
C SER A 39 -14.58 4.30 7.63
N GLU A 40 -15.18 3.76 8.68
CA GLU A 40 -15.70 4.57 9.77
C GLU A 40 -14.92 4.22 11.01
N GLN A 41 -14.43 5.24 11.70
CA GLN A 41 -13.59 5.04 12.87
C GLN A 41 -14.12 5.84 14.05
N PRO A 42 -14.13 5.25 15.25
CA PRO A 42 -14.50 6.01 16.44
C PRO A 42 -13.34 6.91 16.86
N GLU A 43 -13.66 8.15 17.13
CA GLU A 43 -12.65 9.11 17.61
C GLU A 43 -13.32 10.16 18.47
N ALA A 44 -12.83 10.33 19.68
CA ALA A 44 -13.33 11.33 20.62
C ALA A 44 -14.85 11.25 20.83
N GLY A 45 -15.37 10.03 20.93
CA GLY A 45 -16.78 9.83 21.20
C GLY A 45 -17.71 9.93 20.00
N SER A 46 -17.16 10.11 18.81
CA SER A 46 -17.96 10.22 17.59
C SER A 46 -17.44 9.26 16.54
N VAL A 47 -18.32 8.86 15.63
CA VAL A 47 -17.90 8.05 14.48
C VAL A 47 -17.54 8.98 13.35
N ARG A 48 -16.35 8.81 12.79
CA ARG A 48 -15.84 9.63 11.70
C ARG A 48 -15.72 8.81 10.43
N LYS A 49 -16.11 9.42 9.32
CA LYS A 49 -15.83 8.82 8.02
C LYS A 49 -14.39 9.14 7.65
N VAL A 50 -13.65 8.11 7.29
CA VAL A 50 -12.23 8.22 6.99
C VAL A 50 -12.01 7.78 5.56
N SER A 51 -11.23 8.57 4.82
CA SER A 51 -10.73 8.15 3.52
C SER A 51 -9.26 8.48 3.44
N ALA A 52 -8.51 7.61 2.77
CA ALA A 52 -7.07 7.78 2.66
C ALA A 52 -6.60 7.26 1.32
N ARG A 53 -5.81 8.07 0.62
CA ARG A 53 -5.11 7.63 -0.58
C ARG A 53 -3.69 7.34 -0.17
N VAL A 54 -3.25 6.11 -0.45
CA VAL A 54 -1.95 5.64 0.01
C VAL A 54 -1.13 5.17 -1.19
N ALA A 55 0.04 5.80 -1.37
CA ALA A 55 0.98 5.33 -2.37
C ALA A 55 1.53 3.98 -1.92
N CYS A 56 1.59 3.03 -2.84
CA CYS A 56 2.10 1.70 -2.53
C CYS A 56 3.09 1.23 -3.59
N VAL A 57 3.89 0.25 -3.21
CA VAL A 57 4.82 -0.38 -4.12
C VAL A 57 4.88 -1.87 -3.80
N ALA A 58 5.00 -2.68 -4.86
CA ALA A 58 5.23 -4.11 -4.73
C ALA A 58 6.51 -4.46 -5.45
N ILE A 59 7.32 -5.30 -4.85
CA ILE A 59 8.65 -5.66 -5.36
C ILE A 59 8.76 -7.18 -5.38
N GLY A 60 9.35 -7.71 -6.45
CA GLY A 60 9.54 -9.15 -6.58
C GLY A 60 8.25 -9.88 -6.96
N PRO A 61 8.03 -11.08 -6.44
CA PRO A 61 6.82 -11.84 -6.77
C PRO A 61 5.53 -11.09 -6.45
N MET A 62 5.55 -10.22 -5.44
CA MET A 62 4.38 -9.41 -5.09
C MET A 62 4.03 -8.43 -6.22
N ALA A 63 5.04 -7.93 -6.96
CA ALA A 63 4.79 -7.03 -8.08
C ALA A 63 3.99 -7.73 -9.17
N GLU A 64 4.31 -8.98 -9.46
CA GLU A 64 3.58 -9.74 -10.46
C GLU A 64 2.14 -9.99 -10.03
N GLN A 65 1.94 -10.26 -8.74
CA GLN A 65 0.59 -10.47 -8.20
C GLN A 65 -0.21 -9.17 -8.26
N LEU A 66 0.39 -8.05 -7.86
CA LEU A 66 -0.30 -6.77 -7.90
C LEU A 66 -0.63 -6.37 -9.34
N ASN A 67 0.23 -6.72 -10.28
CA ASN A 67 0.01 -6.41 -11.69
C ASN A 67 -1.22 -7.11 -12.25
N ARG A 68 -1.62 -8.22 -11.63
CA ARG A 68 -2.79 -8.98 -12.07
C ARG A 68 -4.06 -8.64 -11.30
N LEU A 69 -3.95 -7.87 -10.23
CA LEU A 69 -5.13 -7.49 -9.45
C LEU A 69 -5.97 -6.49 -10.24
N SER A 70 -7.27 -6.74 -10.33
CA SER A 70 -8.16 -5.84 -11.03
C SER A 70 -8.30 -4.52 -10.28
N LEU A 71 -8.30 -3.41 -11.02
CA LEU A 71 -8.55 -2.11 -10.41
C LEU A 71 -9.95 -2.08 -9.83
N GLY A 72 -10.08 -1.52 -8.64
CA GLY A 72 -11.35 -1.43 -7.95
C GLY A 72 -11.72 -2.67 -7.16
N GLN A 73 -10.91 -3.73 -7.23
CA GLN A 73 -11.16 -4.94 -6.45
C GLN A 73 -10.77 -4.69 -4.99
N PRO A 74 -11.73 -4.80 -4.05
CA PRO A 74 -11.37 -4.67 -2.62
C PRO A 74 -10.45 -5.79 -2.19
N ALA A 75 -9.50 -5.45 -1.35
CA ALA A 75 -8.57 -6.42 -0.80
C ALA A 75 -8.04 -5.92 0.53
N ARG A 76 -7.57 -6.86 1.34
CA ARG A 76 -6.83 -6.53 2.55
C ARG A 76 -5.36 -6.59 2.22
N PHE A 77 -4.70 -5.44 2.31
CA PHE A 77 -3.28 -5.33 2.01
C PHE A 77 -2.47 -5.31 3.30
N SER A 78 -1.32 -5.94 3.29
CA SER A 78 -0.43 -5.95 4.44
C SER A 78 0.99 -5.65 4.01
N GLY A 79 1.75 -5.03 4.89
CA GLY A 79 3.12 -4.68 4.62
C GLY A 79 3.65 -3.67 5.62
N PHE A 80 4.57 -2.82 5.18
CA PHE A 80 5.20 -1.85 6.06
C PHE A 80 5.29 -0.49 5.40
N LEU A 81 5.58 0.53 6.21
CA LEU A 81 5.70 1.91 5.75
C LEU A 81 7.15 2.32 5.68
N THR A 82 7.48 3.12 4.69
CA THR A 82 8.80 3.74 4.60
C THR A 82 8.67 5.13 3.99
N THR A 83 9.63 5.98 4.26
CA THR A 83 9.76 7.26 3.60
C THR A 83 10.84 7.11 2.54
N PRO A 84 10.50 7.33 1.26
CA PRO A 84 11.50 7.19 0.22
C PRO A 84 12.64 8.18 0.41
N VAL A 85 13.87 7.72 0.17
CA VAL A 85 15.04 8.59 0.23
C VAL A 85 15.28 9.14 -1.16
N ARG A 86 15.36 10.48 -1.28
CA ARG A 86 15.70 11.13 -2.52
C ARG A 86 17.21 11.38 -2.59
N ARG A 87 17.83 10.86 -3.63
CA ARG A 87 19.23 11.15 -3.88
C ARG A 87 19.40 12.62 -4.23
N GLY A 88 20.40 13.26 -3.64
CA GLY A 88 20.77 14.62 -3.97
C GLY A 88 19.87 15.69 -3.43
N ALA A 89 18.80 15.33 -2.77
CA ALA A 89 18.01 16.29 -2.04
C ALA A 89 18.77 16.65 -0.78
N GLY A 90 18.89 17.90 -0.47
CA GLY A 90 19.39 18.33 0.83
C GLY A 90 18.50 17.71 1.91
N VAL A 91 18.92 17.90 3.14
CA VAL A 91 18.18 17.37 4.28
C VAL A 91 16.81 18.05 4.32
N SER A 92 15.86 17.56 3.59
CA SER A 92 14.49 18.00 3.74
C SER A 92 13.76 16.89 4.48
N SER A 93 13.11 17.23 5.56
CA SER A 93 12.25 16.30 6.25
C SER A 93 11.03 16.07 5.39
N SER A 94 10.95 14.90 4.77
CA SER A 94 9.75 14.50 4.04
C SER A 94 8.92 13.62 4.94
N THR A 95 7.63 13.88 4.99
CA THR A 95 6.69 13.02 5.70
C THR A 95 5.95 12.09 4.75
N ARG A 96 6.35 12.08 3.49
CA ARG A 96 5.69 11.25 2.49
C ARG A 96 5.96 9.78 2.79
N LEU A 97 4.90 9.01 2.93
CA LEU A 97 5.00 7.59 3.22
C LEU A 97 4.62 6.77 2.01
N VAL A 98 5.28 5.63 1.87
CA VAL A 98 4.95 4.63 0.86
C VAL A 98 4.72 3.30 1.56
N PHE A 99 3.64 2.65 1.21
CA PHE A 99 3.26 1.35 1.75
C PHE A 99 3.89 0.27 0.88
N HIS A 100 4.86 -0.45 1.42
CA HIS A 100 5.48 -1.59 0.75
C HIS A 100 4.61 -2.81 0.99
N LEU A 101 4.06 -3.37 -0.07
CA LEU A 101 3.14 -4.49 0.04
C LEU A 101 3.91 -5.80 0.20
N GLN A 102 3.54 -6.58 1.20
CA GLN A 102 4.08 -7.90 1.45
C GLN A 102 3.06 -8.99 1.16
N GLY A 103 1.79 -8.62 1.10
CA GLY A 103 0.74 -9.55 0.78
C GLY A 103 -0.57 -8.84 0.59
N PHE A 104 -1.51 -9.50 -0.07
CA PHE A 104 -2.88 -9.02 -0.11
C PHE A 104 -3.82 -10.19 -0.32
N MET A 105 -5.04 -10.03 0.17
CA MET A 105 -6.08 -11.03 0.02
C MET A 105 -7.33 -10.32 -0.53
N PRO A 106 -7.75 -10.66 -1.75
CA PRO A 106 -8.99 -10.08 -2.28
C PRO A 106 -10.16 -10.42 -1.38
N ILE A 107 -11.06 -9.47 -1.24
CA ILE A 107 -12.26 -9.63 -0.42
C ILE A 107 -13.45 -9.65 -1.38
N ALA A 108 -14.37 -10.58 -1.14
CA ALA A 108 -15.58 -10.60 -1.92
C ALA A 108 -16.35 -9.31 -1.65
N ARG A 109 -16.84 -8.69 -2.72
CA ARG A 109 -17.72 -7.53 -2.54
C ARG A 109 -18.94 -7.98 -1.77
N ASP A 110 -19.33 -7.14 -0.82
CA ASP A 110 -20.54 -7.38 -0.10
C ASP A 110 -21.70 -7.28 -1.08
N ASN A 111 -22.16 -8.44 -1.52
CA ASN A 111 -23.27 -8.51 -2.44
C ASN A 111 -24.49 -8.97 -1.64
N PRO A 112 -25.44 -8.10 -1.38
CA PRO A 112 -26.59 -8.45 -0.56
C PRO A 112 -27.51 -9.49 -1.20
N PHE A 113 -27.18 -9.89 -2.32
CA PHE A 113 -27.93 -10.99 -2.92
C PHE A 113 -27.23 -11.75 -3.93
#